data_ef78dba2bc063813a8d103be4958c473
#
_entry.id   ef78dba2bc063813a8d103be4958c473
#
_cell.length_a   1.000
_cell.length_b   1.000
_cell.length_c   1.000
_cell.angle_alpha   90.00
_cell.angle_beta   90.00
_cell.angle_gamma   90.00
#
_symmetry.space_group_name_H-M   'P 1'
#
loop_
_entity.id
_entity.type
_entity.pdbx_description
1 polymer ?
#
loop_
_entity_poly.entity_id
_entity_poly.type
_entity_poly.pdbx_seq_one_letter_code
_entity_poly.pdbx_strand_id
1 'polypeptide(L)'
;MALPPDRPDFTDLATPSDHKALKRLADMDTATSASSEPESQKRGPSGAVLGALIAPGSPSFFRNWLLSALLLLLGFVIPVATVVVALVRRNEITSLVLDENFLLALQVIAVLFVVTRLISVVEVIRSRSEGSPRRLASTLGVFGVILLALPAVWSVARANDLSGVINDVFVSSGSDDPLAANGDASGDGFKTILLLGGDEGPGRWALRTDTMILVTIHEESGRIAMISIPRNMYKMQFPPGSAMANEFPKGFPELANAIYPYVFTHEEISATYVRGDLQPEAIALASGISYSMNITIDDYVLVNMQGFLEIIDALGGVTLTLDEELPMPGNIPGAKTQYPPFIGPGEVTMDGTTALGYARSRSGDSDYGRMGRQRELLTAIASQVEGSDILSRFPNLTEIMRWTVRTSLSAGEFSSLVDRLRSGASINESVGLIPPLINPGNPNFTDITNLIDALQASIRDDVDFPYA
;
A
#
# COMPACT_ATOMS: atom_id res chain seq x y z
N MET A 1 -65.36 -74.72 25.53
CA MET A 1 -64.37 -75.74 25.22
C MET A 1 -63.12 -75.40 26.06
N ALA A 2 -62.72 -76.27 26.93
CA ALA A 2 -61.84 -76.43 28.02
C ALA A 2 -60.69 -75.41 28.19
N LEU A 3 -60.61 -74.86 29.41
CA LEU A 3 -59.41 -74.34 30.04
C LEU A 3 -58.48 -75.50 30.44
N PRO A 4 -57.18 -75.37 30.30
CA PRO A 4 -56.23 -76.24 30.98
C PRO A 4 -55.86 -75.69 32.36
N PRO A 5 -55.44 -76.53 33.30
CA PRO A 5 -55.32 -76.20 34.70
C PRO A 5 -53.88 -75.90 35.13
N ASP A 6 -53.78 -75.54 36.41
CA ASP A 6 -52.63 -75.58 37.32
C ASP A 6 -51.56 -74.45 37.25
N ARG A 7 -51.74 -73.55 38.21
CA ARG A 7 -50.63 -72.80 38.80
C ARG A 7 -49.98 -73.68 39.89
N PRO A 8 -48.69 -73.81 39.88
CA PRO A 8 -47.96 -74.37 41.03
C PRO A 8 -47.96 -73.35 42.18
N ASP A 9 -48.22 -73.86 43.36
CA ASP A 9 -48.21 -73.14 44.64
C ASP A 9 -46.76 -72.91 45.08
N PHE A 10 -46.41 -71.66 45.30
CA PHE A 10 -45.03 -71.25 45.70
C PHE A 10 -44.93 -70.98 47.20
N THR A 11 -45.31 -71.93 48.00
CA THR A 11 -45.21 -71.81 49.45
C THR A 11 -44.10 -72.60 50.11
N ASP A 12 -43.25 -73.26 49.36
CA ASP A 12 -42.12 -73.95 49.97
C ASP A 12 -40.82 -73.79 49.11
N LEU A 13 -39.99 -72.84 49.44
CA LEU A 13 -38.54 -72.89 49.19
C LEU A 13 -37.88 -71.62 49.72
N ALA A 14 -37.66 -71.52 51.00
CA ALA A 14 -36.71 -70.61 51.56
C ALA A 14 -35.60 -71.37 52.33
N THR A 15 -34.58 -71.80 51.64
CA THR A 15 -33.34 -72.25 52.30
C THR A 15 -32.39 -71.10 52.54
N PRO A 16 -31.51 -71.13 53.55
CA PRO A 16 -30.56 -70.03 53.87
C PRO A 16 -29.56 -69.69 52.73
N SER A 17 -29.46 -70.53 51.68
CA SER A 17 -28.63 -70.28 50.50
C SER A 17 -29.26 -69.26 49.54
N ASP A 18 -30.57 -69.18 49.53
CA ASP A 18 -31.27 -68.33 48.56
C ASP A 18 -31.28 -66.84 48.99
N HIS A 19 -31.21 -66.60 50.30
CA HIS A 19 -31.05 -65.26 50.84
C HIS A 19 -29.69 -64.63 50.44
N LYS A 20 -28.63 -65.46 50.33
CA LYS A 20 -27.34 -64.98 49.86
C LYS A 20 -27.29 -64.69 48.36
N ALA A 21 -28.07 -65.44 47.57
CA ALA A 21 -28.21 -65.23 46.14
C ALA A 21 -29.03 -63.94 45.84
N LEU A 22 -30.15 -63.74 46.54
CA LEU A 22 -30.97 -62.57 46.45
C LEU A 22 -30.26 -61.30 46.91
N LYS A 23 -29.42 -61.39 47.95
CA LYS A 23 -28.61 -60.27 48.42
C LYS A 23 -27.50 -59.91 47.40
N ARG A 24 -26.92 -60.88 46.70
CA ARG A 24 -25.97 -60.65 45.61
C ARG A 24 -26.62 -60.02 44.37
N LEU A 25 -27.85 -60.45 44.07
CA LEU A 25 -28.63 -59.81 42.97
C LEU A 25 -29.04 -58.36 43.32
N ALA A 26 -29.46 -58.08 44.56
CA ALA A 26 -29.78 -56.73 45.01
C ALA A 26 -28.50 -55.82 45.06
N ASP A 27 -27.38 -56.38 45.48
CA ASP A 27 -26.07 -55.69 45.48
C ASP A 27 -25.54 -55.50 44.05
N MET A 28 -25.91 -56.35 43.06
CA MET A 28 -25.61 -56.12 41.65
C MET A 28 -26.51 -55.07 41.00
N ASP A 29 -27.78 -55.00 41.35
CA ASP A 29 -28.69 -53.97 40.81
C ASP A 29 -28.36 -52.57 41.40
N THR A 30 -27.89 -52.49 42.65
CA THR A 30 -27.40 -51.23 43.23
C THR A 30 -26.02 -50.81 42.69
N ALA A 31 -25.22 -51.78 42.21
CA ALA A 31 -23.95 -51.48 41.53
C ALA A 31 -24.14 -51.00 40.08
N THR A 32 -25.31 -51.33 39.44
CA THR A 32 -25.55 -50.94 38.04
C THR A 32 -26.32 -49.60 37.93
N SER A 33 -26.91 -49.11 39.04
CA SER A 33 -27.63 -47.82 39.06
C SER A 33 -26.77 -46.64 39.56
N ALA A 34 -25.51 -46.90 39.94
CA ALA A 34 -24.59 -45.85 40.38
C ALA A 34 -23.39 -45.76 39.42
N SER A 35 -23.62 -45.24 38.20
CA SER A 35 -22.65 -44.52 37.38
C SER A 35 -23.11 -44.38 35.94
N SER A 36 -24.15 -43.58 35.74
CA SER A 36 -24.27 -42.85 34.48
C SER A 36 -24.20 -41.32 34.77
N GLU A 37 -23.18 -40.90 35.52
CA GLU A 37 -22.62 -39.56 35.23
C GLU A 37 -22.11 -39.63 33.82
N PRO A 38 -22.46 -38.62 32.95
CA PRO A 38 -21.86 -38.56 31.62
C PRO A 38 -20.36 -38.49 31.82
N GLU A 39 -19.68 -39.55 31.39
CA GLU A 39 -18.22 -39.58 31.29
C GLU A 39 -17.85 -38.33 30.48
N SER A 40 -17.47 -37.26 31.19
CA SER A 40 -16.80 -36.13 30.57
C SER A 40 -15.61 -36.72 29.87
N GLN A 41 -15.72 -36.85 28.56
CA GLN A 41 -14.65 -37.33 27.68
C GLN A 41 -13.38 -36.59 28.06
N LYS A 42 -12.54 -37.18 28.94
CA LYS A 42 -11.23 -36.64 29.30
C LYS A 42 -10.44 -36.64 28.02
N ARG A 43 -10.51 -35.51 27.29
CA ARG A 43 -9.68 -35.29 26.10
C ARG A 43 -8.25 -35.65 26.47
N GLY A 44 -7.63 -36.51 25.69
CA GLY A 44 -6.23 -36.90 25.86
C GLY A 44 -5.32 -35.66 25.93
N PRO A 45 -4.09 -35.77 26.38
CA PRO A 45 -3.17 -34.65 26.53
C PRO A 45 -3.06 -33.82 25.24
N SER A 46 -3.02 -34.47 24.09
CA SER A 46 -2.97 -33.82 22.77
C SER A 46 -4.23 -33.01 22.43
N GLY A 47 -5.43 -33.50 22.76
CA GLY A 47 -6.66 -32.83 22.46
C GLY A 47 -6.91 -31.55 23.28
N ALA A 48 -6.45 -31.53 24.55
CA ALA A 48 -6.54 -30.34 25.40
C ALA A 48 -5.56 -29.24 24.97
N VAL A 49 -4.34 -29.62 24.58
CA VAL A 49 -3.33 -28.70 24.04
C VAL A 49 -3.77 -28.14 22.69
N LEU A 50 -4.29 -28.98 21.80
CA LEU A 50 -4.83 -28.55 20.52
C LEU A 50 -6.00 -27.57 20.71
N GLY A 51 -6.90 -27.84 21.66
CA GLY A 51 -7.99 -26.92 22.01
C GLY A 51 -7.46 -25.56 22.50
N ALA A 52 -6.41 -25.53 23.33
CA ALA A 52 -5.81 -24.30 23.81
C ALA A 52 -5.10 -23.49 22.72
N LEU A 53 -4.56 -24.15 21.71
CA LEU A 53 -3.90 -23.51 20.57
C LEU A 53 -4.90 -22.95 19.56
N ILE A 54 -5.98 -23.67 19.27
CA ILE A 54 -6.99 -23.24 18.30
C ILE A 54 -7.94 -22.23 18.92
N ALA A 55 -8.48 -22.52 20.10
CA ALA A 55 -9.46 -21.70 20.81
C ALA A 55 -8.93 -21.36 22.21
N PRO A 56 -8.12 -20.30 22.36
CA PRO A 56 -7.56 -19.90 23.65
C PRO A 56 -8.69 -19.61 24.65
N GLY A 57 -8.49 -20.03 25.90
CA GLY A 57 -9.52 -19.95 26.95
C GLY A 57 -10.40 -21.19 27.08
N SER A 58 -10.43 -22.11 26.10
CA SER A 58 -11.24 -23.33 26.18
C SER A 58 -10.95 -24.22 27.39
N PRO A 59 -9.70 -24.30 27.92
CA PRO A 59 -9.42 -25.12 29.09
C PRO A 59 -10.01 -24.60 30.40
N SER A 60 -10.20 -23.28 30.51
CA SER A 60 -10.69 -22.62 31.74
C SER A 60 -12.19 -22.34 31.72
N PHE A 61 -12.89 -22.68 30.65
CA PHE A 61 -14.28 -22.28 30.41
C PHE A 61 -15.22 -22.55 31.61
N PHE A 62 -15.10 -23.73 32.22
CA PHE A 62 -15.95 -24.08 33.36
C PHE A 62 -15.48 -23.51 34.70
N ARG A 63 -14.23 -23.04 34.80
CA ARG A 63 -13.66 -22.52 36.05
C ARG A 63 -13.74 -21.01 36.13
N ASN A 64 -13.51 -20.32 35.02
CA ASN A 64 -13.57 -18.86 34.93
C ASN A 64 -14.02 -18.44 33.53
N TRP A 65 -15.34 -18.36 33.34
CA TRP A 65 -15.94 -18.06 32.04
C TRP A 65 -15.56 -16.68 31.49
N LEU A 66 -15.38 -15.66 32.37
CA LEU A 66 -14.98 -14.33 31.95
C LEU A 66 -13.58 -14.33 31.35
N LEU A 67 -12.62 -14.98 32.02
CA LEU A 67 -11.27 -15.13 31.50
C LEU A 67 -11.24 -15.90 30.19
N SER A 68 -12.02 -16.97 30.10
CA SER A 68 -12.14 -17.77 28.88
C SER A 68 -12.73 -16.97 27.72
N ALA A 69 -13.80 -16.22 27.99
CA ALA A 69 -14.40 -15.33 27.00
C ALA A 69 -13.42 -14.25 26.52
N LEU A 70 -12.67 -13.65 27.43
CA LEU A 70 -11.65 -12.65 27.09
C LEU A 70 -10.53 -13.23 26.23
N LEU A 71 -9.99 -14.40 26.61
CA LEU A 71 -8.94 -15.07 25.84
C LEU A 71 -9.42 -15.49 24.45
N LEU A 72 -10.66 -15.96 24.35
CA LEU A 72 -11.29 -16.32 23.08
C LEU A 72 -11.49 -15.07 22.19
N LEU A 73 -11.99 -13.99 22.78
CA LEU A 73 -12.19 -12.71 22.07
C LEU A 73 -10.89 -12.19 21.50
N LEU A 74 -9.86 -12.02 22.34
CA LEU A 74 -8.57 -11.43 21.95
C LEU A 74 -7.74 -12.37 21.07
N GLY A 75 -7.80 -13.67 21.32
CA GLY A 75 -6.94 -14.63 20.64
C GLY A 75 -7.57 -15.32 19.43
N PHE A 76 -8.87 -15.21 19.21
CA PHE A 76 -9.54 -15.87 18.10
C PHE A 76 -10.50 -14.94 17.35
N VAL A 77 -11.47 -14.33 18.05
CA VAL A 77 -12.52 -13.53 17.40
C VAL A 77 -11.92 -12.30 16.70
N ILE A 78 -11.08 -11.52 17.40
CA ILE A 78 -10.47 -10.32 16.84
C ILE A 78 -9.53 -10.65 15.67
N PRO A 79 -8.56 -11.59 15.76
CA PRO A 79 -7.75 -11.96 14.62
C PRO A 79 -8.56 -12.45 13.41
N VAL A 80 -9.58 -13.26 13.62
CA VAL A 80 -10.47 -13.74 12.53
C VAL A 80 -11.25 -12.57 11.93
N ALA A 81 -11.81 -11.69 12.75
CA ALA A 81 -12.52 -10.51 12.28
C ALA A 81 -11.60 -9.59 11.45
N THR A 82 -10.34 -9.40 11.86
CA THR A 82 -9.35 -8.62 11.10
C THR A 82 -9.10 -9.23 9.73
N VAL A 83 -8.92 -10.55 9.64
CA VAL A 83 -8.76 -11.24 8.35
C VAL A 83 -10.02 -11.10 7.48
N VAL A 84 -11.20 -11.24 8.07
CA VAL A 84 -12.47 -11.08 7.33
C VAL A 84 -12.63 -9.66 6.81
N VAL A 85 -12.31 -8.63 7.63
CA VAL A 85 -12.34 -7.23 7.20
C VAL A 85 -11.37 -6.99 6.05
N ALA A 86 -10.14 -7.51 6.14
CA ALA A 86 -9.16 -7.41 5.06
C ALA A 86 -9.64 -8.09 3.76
N LEU A 87 -10.29 -9.25 3.86
CA LEU A 87 -10.86 -9.95 2.70
C LEU A 87 -12.07 -9.23 2.09
N VAL A 88 -12.94 -8.65 2.92
CA VAL A 88 -14.10 -7.87 2.45
C VAL A 88 -13.64 -6.57 1.78
N ARG A 89 -12.64 -5.91 2.38
CA ARG A 89 -12.06 -4.66 1.86
C ARG A 89 -10.85 -4.89 0.95
N ARG A 90 -10.79 -6.02 0.29
CA ARG A 90 -9.64 -6.35 -0.58
C ARG A 90 -9.38 -5.31 -1.69
N ASN A 91 -10.39 -4.56 -2.09
CA ASN A 91 -10.25 -3.50 -3.09
C ASN A 91 -9.62 -2.21 -2.50
N GLU A 92 -9.69 -2.03 -1.18
CA GLU A 92 -9.11 -0.91 -0.43
C GLU A 92 -7.87 -1.36 0.37
N ILE A 93 -7.27 -2.48 0.03
CA ILE A 93 -6.19 -3.06 0.83
C ILE A 93 -4.94 -2.16 0.81
N THR A 94 -4.75 -1.37 -0.26
CA THR A 94 -3.67 -0.41 -0.37
C THR A 94 -3.79 0.66 0.72
N SER A 95 -5.00 1.21 0.93
CA SER A 95 -5.26 2.19 1.97
C SER A 95 -5.07 1.61 3.38
N LEU A 96 -5.48 0.36 3.59
CA LEU A 96 -5.29 -0.33 4.87
C LEU A 96 -3.80 -0.59 5.18
N VAL A 97 -3.01 -0.98 4.17
CA VAL A 97 -1.58 -1.30 4.32
C VAL A 97 -0.75 -0.02 4.53
N LEU A 98 -1.19 1.11 4.01
CA LEU A 98 -0.53 2.42 4.18
C LEU A 98 -1.03 3.20 5.41
N ASP A 99 -2.06 2.70 6.12
CA ASP A 99 -2.54 3.31 7.36
C ASP A 99 -1.69 2.85 8.56
N GLU A 100 -0.94 3.78 9.15
CA GLU A 100 -0.09 3.52 10.33
C GLU A 100 -0.89 2.97 11.51
N ASN A 101 -2.12 3.45 11.73
CA ASN A 101 -2.98 2.96 12.81
C ASN A 101 -3.39 1.51 12.56
N PHE A 102 -3.66 1.14 11.31
CA PHE A 102 -3.96 -0.25 10.95
C PHE A 102 -2.74 -1.14 11.14
N LEU A 103 -1.55 -0.70 10.74
CA LEU A 103 -0.30 -1.45 10.95
C LEU A 103 -0.01 -1.63 12.45
N LEU A 104 -0.20 -0.60 13.26
CA LEU A 104 -0.06 -0.68 14.71
C LEU A 104 -1.09 -1.65 15.32
N ALA A 105 -2.36 -1.56 14.89
CA ALA A 105 -3.40 -2.48 15.33
C ALA A 105 -3.05 -3.95 14.97
N LEU A 106 -2.55 -4.19 13.78
CA LEU A 106 -2.10 -5.52 13.33
C LEU A 106 -0.98 -6.07 14.23
N GLN A 107 0.00 -5.24 14.59
CA GLN A 107 1.08 -5.62 15.50
C GLN A 107 0.54 -5.97 16.90
N VAL A 108 -0.34 -5.15 17.46
CA VAL A 108 -0.98 -5.39 18.76
C VAL A 108 -1.78 -6.71 18.71
N ILE A 109 -2.57 -6.94 17.66
CA ILE A 109 -3.34 -8.16 17.47
C ILE A 109 -2.41 -9.37 17.39
N ALA A 110 -1.29 -9.29 16.67
CA ALA A 110 -0.32 -10.37 16.55
C ALA A 110 0.31 -10.73 17.91
N VAL A 111 0.67 -9.73 18.72
CA VAL A 111 1.17 -9.94 20.08
C VAL A 111 0.11 -10.58 20.97
N LEU A 112 -1.12 -10.06 20.98
CA LEU A 112 -2.23 -10.61 21.76
C LEU A 112 -2.55 -12.05 21.31
N PHE A 113 -2.46 -12.35 20.04
CA PHE A 113 -2.62 -13.69 19.49
C PHE A 113 -1.63 -14.70 20.09
N VAL A 114 -0.38 -14.35 20.23
CA VAL A 114 0.65 -15.21 20.84
C VAL A 114 0.46 -15.30 22.35
N VAL A 115 0.25 -14.17 23.04
CA VAL A 115 0.09 -14.10 24.49
C VAL A 115 -1.09 -14.92 24.98
N THR A 116 -2.23 -14.82 24.32
CA THR A 116 -3.44 -15.59 24.69
C THR A 116 -3.23 -17.10 24.59
N ARG A 117 -2.44 -17.55 23.62
CA ARG A 117 -2.08 -18.98 23.48
C ARG A 117 -1.10 -19.45 24.53
N LEU A 118 -0.11 -18.62 24.85
CA LEU A 118 0.82 -18.90 25.96
C LEU A 118 0.06 -19.10 27.27
N ILE A 119 -0.84 -18.17 27.61
CA ILE A 119 -1.66 -18.25 28.82
C ILE A 119 -2.47 -19.57 28.82
N SER A 120 -3.15 -19.88 27.72
CA SER A 120 -4.00 -21.06 27.62
C SER A 120 -3.21 -22.37 27.70
N VAL A 121 -2.02 -22.43 27.08
CA VAL A 121 -1.14 -23.60 27.18
C VAL A 121 -0.57 -23.77 28.59
N VAL A 122 -0.14 -22.68 29.22
CA VAL A 122 0.33 -22.70 30.63
C VAL A 122 -0.77 -23.21 31.55
N GLU A 123 -2.01 -22.81 31.33
CA GLU A 123 -3.14 -23.27 32.12
C GLU A 123 -3.40 -24.77 31.93
N VAL A 124 -3.32 -25.29 30.71
CA VAL A 124 -3.39 -26.75 30.45
C VAL A 124 -2.29 -27.52 31.16
N ILE A 125 -1.07 -26.98 31.16
CA ILE A 125 0.08 -27.64 31.83
C ILE A 125 -0.10 -27.63 33.36
N ARG A 126 -0.56 -26.51 33.93
CA ARG A 126 -0.81 -26.37 35.37
C ARG A 126 -1.96 -27.23 35.88
N SER A 127 -2.99 -27.43 35.09
CA SER A 127 -4.16 -28.22 35.45
C SER A 127 -3.91 -29.71 35.50
N ARG A 128 -2.73 -30.21 35.11
CA ARG A 128 -2.37 -31.65 35.05
C ARG A 128 -1.48 -32.02 36.22
N SER A 129 -1.71 -33.22 36.77
CA SER A 129 -0.87 -33.83 37.80
C SER A 129 0.52 -34.16 37.22
N GLU A 130 1.52 -34.28 38.08
CA GLU A 130 2.88 -34.68 37.70
C GLU A 130 2.90 -36.07 37.08
N GLY A 131 3.64 -36.20 35.95
CA GLY A 131 3.82 -37.50 35.27
C GLY A 131 4.07 -37.35 33.75
N SER A 132 4.13 -38.49 33.05
CA SER A 132 4.35 -38.56 31.61
C SER A 132 3.38 -37.71 30.77
N PRO A 133 2.06 -37.67 31.07
CA PRO A 133 1.12 -36.81 30.31
C PRO A 133 1.41 -35.33 30.41
N ARG A 134 2.01 -34.84 31.52
CA ARG A 134 2.38 -33.44 31.70
C ARG A 134 3.56 -33.06 30.82
N ARG A 135 4.58 -33.91 30.72
CA ARG A 135 5.76 -33.69 29.86
C ARG A 135 5.34 -33.62 28.39
N LEU A 136 4.52 -34.55 27.92
CA LEU A 136 4.01 -34.53 26.55
C LEU A 136 3.18 -33.29 26.26
N ALA A 137 2.28 -32.87 27.16
CA ALA A 137 1.48 -31.65 27.03
C ALA A 137 2.36 -30.39 26.96
N SER A 138 3.42 -30.31 27.80
CA SER A 138 4.34 -29.17 27.77
C SER A 138 5.13 -29.11 26.46
N THR A 139 5.67 -30.25 25.98
CA THR A 139 6.44 -30.29 24.75
C THR A 139 5.58 -29.90 23.53
N LEU A 140 4.39 -30.51 23.39
CA LEU A 140 3.45 -30.19 22.31
C LEU A 140 2.95 -28.74 22.39
N GLY A 141 2.68 -28.22 23.60
CA GLY A 141 2.22 -26.87 23.82
C GLY A 141 3.28 -25.85 23.44
N VAL A 142 4.51 -26.01 23.90
CA VAL A 142 5.64 -25.13 23.56
C VAL A 142 5.89 -25.13 22.07
N PHE A 143 5.98 -26.34 21.46
CA PHE A 143 6.19 -26.46 20.02
C PHE A 143 5.05 -25.78 19.20
N GLY A 144 3.79 -26.01 19.61
CA GLY A 144 2.65 -25.39 18.94
C GLY A 144 2.61 -23.88 19.07
N VAL A 145 2.97 -23.33 20.24
CA VAL A 145 3.09 -21.87 20.41
C VAL A 145 4.20 -21.29 19.56
N ILE A 146 5.38 -21.95 19.52
CA ILE A 146 6.49 -21.50 18.67
C ILE A 146 6.06 -21.50 17.20
N LEU A 147 5.41 -22.56 16.73
CA LEU A 147 4.95 -22.66 15.35
C LEU A 147 3.96 -21.56 14.97
N LEU A 148 3.03 -21.21 15.87
CA LEU A 148 2.05 -20.15 15.67
C LEU A 148 2.64 -18.75 15.90
N ALA A 149 3.71 -18.62 16.68
CA ALA A 149 4.39 -17.34 16.89
C ALA A 149 5.22 -16.91 15.68
N LEU A 150 5.78 -17.82 14.90
CA LEU A 150 6.61 -17.49 13.74
C LEU A 150 5.91 -16.59 12.73
N PRO A 151 4.67 -16.88 12.26
CA PRO A 151 3.95 -15.96 11.37
C PRO A 151 3.63 -14.63 12.02
N ALA A 152 3.32 -14.62 13.34
CA ALA A 152 3.03 -13.37 14.06
C ALA A 152 4.28 -12.49 14.19
N VAL A 153 5.43 -13.06 14.52
CA VAL A 153 6.72 -12.33 14.55
C VAL A 153 7.08 -11.81 13.16
N TRP A 154 6.89 -12.66 12.14
CA TRP A 154 7.14 -12.24 10.76
C TRP A 154 6.23 -11.08 10.33
N SER A 155 4.92 -11.12 10.67
CA SER A 155 3.99 -10.03 10.32
C SER A 155 4.31 -8.74 11.07
N VAL A 156 4.74 -8.81 12.35
CA VAL A 156 5.20 -7.63 13.10
C VAL A 156 6.46 -7.03 12.47
N ALA A 157 7.43 -7.87 12.11
CA ALA A 157 8.65 -7.40 11.44
C ALA A 157 8.31 -6.69 10.11
N ARG A 158 7.44 -7.28 9.30
CA ARG A 158 7.00 -6.69 8.03
C ARG A 158 6.21 -5.40 8.21
N ALA A 159 5.35 -5.32 9.22
CA ALA A 159 4.64 -4.09 9.52
C ALA A 159 5.60 -2.97 9.98
N ASN A 160 6.64 -3.28 10.76
CA ASN A 160 7.67 -2.32 11.14
C ASN A 160 8.49 -1.82 9.94
N ASP A 161 8.91 -2.75 9.06
CA ASP A 161 9.64 -2.40 7.83
C ASP A 161 8.80 -1.42 6.99
N LEU A 162 7.51 -1.72 6.83
CA LEU A 162 6.59 -0.91 6.04
C LEU A 162 6.31 0.46 6.68
N SER A 163 6.08 0.52 8.00
CA SER A 163 5.93 1.79 8.71
C SER A 163 7.17 2.67 8.56
N GLY A 164 8.38 2.08 8.60
CA GLY A 164 9.60 2.81 8.35
C GLY A 164 9.67 3.41 6.95
N VAL A 165 9.22 2.66 5.93
CA VAL A 165 9.17 3.17 4.54
C VAL A 165 8.14 4.29 4.41
N ILE A 166 6.94 4.11 4.99
CA ILE A 166 5.90 5.14 4.96
C ILE A 166 6.43 6.46 5.53
N ASN A 167 7.08 6.42 6.69
CA ASN A 167 7.63 7.60 7.35
C ASN A 167 8.83 8.24 6.60
N ASP A 168 9.57 7.46 5.81
CA ASP A 168 10.72 7.97 5.05
C ASP A 168 10.35 8.54 3.68
N VAL A 169 9.23 8.11 3.11
CA VAL A 169 8.79 8.49 1.75
C VAL A 169 7.67 9.52 1.77
N PHE A 170 6.69 9.33 2.65
CA PHE A 170 5.47 10.13 2.70
C PHE A 170 5.49 11.14 3.85
N VAL A 171 4.83 12.26 3.65
CA VAL A 171 4.64 13.25 4.71
C VAL A 171 3.56 12.75 5.67
N SER A 172 3.74 13.00 6.96
CA SER A 172 2.72 12.65 7.97
C SER A 172 1.42 13.37 7.69
N SER A 173 0.31 12.62 7.66
CA SER A 173 -1.04 13.17 7.51
C SER A 173 -1.31 14.20 8.62
N GLY A 174 -1.52 15.44 8.26
CA GLY A 174 -1.79 16.52 9.22
C GLY A 174 -0.81 17.71 9.19
N SER A 175 0.21 17.69 8.33
CA SER A 175 0.91 18.93 7.97
C SER A 175 -0.02 19.78 7.10
N ASP A 176 -0.23 21.03 7.49
CA ASP A 176 -0.88 22.04 6.66
C ASP A 176 -0.32 21.96 5.24
N ASP A 177 -1.20 22.04 4.23
CA ASP A 177 -0.91 21.86 2.81
C ASP A 177 0.44 22.50 2.42
N PRO A 178 1.49 21.72 2.13
CA PRO A 178 2.84 22.25 2.05
C PRO A 178 3.10 23.11 0.81
N LEU A 179 2.27 22.98 -0.22
CA LEU A 179 2.45 23.69 -1.49
C LEU A 179 1.44 24.78 -1.76
N ALA A 180 0.36 24.90 -0.99
CA ALA A 180 -0.59 25.99 -1.09
C ALA A 180 0.11 27.34 -0.81
N ALA A 181 0.74 27.87 -1.83
CA ALA A 181 1.45 29.15 -1.77
C ALA A 181 0.50 30.34 -1.50
N ASN A 182 -0.80 30.16 -1.67
CA ASN A 182 -1.84 31.20 -1.59
C ASN A 182 -2.96 30.91 -0.57
N GLY A 183 -2.82 29.91 0.30
CA GLY A 183 -3.71 29.73 1.46
C GLY A 183 -5.08 29.13 1.19
N ASP A 184 -5.41 28.76 -0.04
CA ASP A 184 -6.62 28.00 -0.36
C ASP A 184 -6.20 26.65 -0.95
N ALA A 185 -6.37 25.58 -0.16
CA ALA A 185 -6.51 24.24 -0.71
C ALA A 185 -7.61 24.30 -1.78
N SER A 186 -7.31 23.79 -2.96
CA SER A 186 -8.09 23.96 -4.19
C SER A 186 -9.59 23.80 -3.97
N GLY A 187 -10.29 24.92 -3.74
CA GLY A 187 -11.75 24.97 -3.79
C GLY A 187 -12.31 24.90 -5.21
N ASP A 188 -11.44 24.65 -6.21
CA ASP A 188 -11.78 24.56 -7.63
C ASP A 188 -12.26 23.16 -8.06
N GLY A 189 -12.18 22.16 -7.15
CA GLY A 189 -12.60 20.78 -7.41
C GLY A 189 -11.52 19.93 -8.12
N PHE A 190 -10.28 20.41 -8.19
CA PHE A 190 -9.17 19.70 -8.78
C PHE A 190 -8.06 19.40 -7.75
N LYS A 191 -7.46 18.22 -7.85
CA LYS A 191 -6.21 17.87 -7.21
C LYS A 191 -5.11 17.85 -8.27
N THR A 192 -4.10 18.70 -8.14
CA THR A 192 -3.01 18.79 -9.11
C THR A 192 -1.68 18.38 -8.49
N ILE A 193 -1.02 17.43 -9.12
CA ILE A 193 0.26 16.84 -8.68
C ILE A 193 1.32 17.18 -9.73
N LEU A 194 2.46 17.74 -9.30
CA LEU A 194 3.60 17.98 -10.16
C LEU A 194 4.54 16.76 -10.15
N LEU A 195 4.56 16.01 -11.26
CA LEU A 195 5.51 14.94 -11.47
C LEU A 195 6.83 15.49 -11.98
N LEU A 196 7.92 15.18 -11.28
CA LEU A 196 9.27 15.60 -11.60
C LEU A 196 10.15 14.37 -11.89
N GLY A 197 10.78 14.35 -13.05
CA GLY A 197 11.81 13.37 -13.39
C GLY A 197 13.19 14.01 -13.30
N GLY A 198 14.02 13.52 -12.38
CA GLY A 198 15.37 14.06 -12.16
C GLY A 198 16.43 13.30 -12.95
N ASP A 199 17.37 14.04 -13.56
CA ASP A 199 18.54 13.50 -14.25
C ASP A 199 19.72 13.41 -13.27
N GLU A 200 19.56 12.68 -12.17
CA GLU A 200 20.62 12.39 -11.21
C GLU A 200 21.44 11.20 -11.69
N GLY A 201 22.77 11.36 -11.68
CA GLY A 201 23.69 10.30 -12.05
C GLY A 201 25.11 10.58 -11.52
N PRO A 202 26.01 9.60 -11.57
CA PRO A 202 27.38 9.76 -11.09
C PRO A 202 28.10 10.98 -11.72
N GLY A 203 28.64 11.86 -10.89
CA GLY A 203 29.38 13.04 -11.33
C GLY A 203 28.54 14.27 -11.69
N ARG A 204 27.24 14.30 -11.37
CA ARG A 204 26.39 15.49 -11.48
C ARG A 204 26.18 16.11 -10.11
N TRP A 205 26.38 17.44 -10.05
CA TRP A 205 26.39 18.17 -8.78
C TRP A 205 25.02 18.66 -8.33
N ALA A 206 24.03 18.67 -9.25
CA ALA A 206 22.67 19.10 -8.96
C ALA A 206 21.68 18.38 -9.87
N LEU A 207 20.54 18.03 -9.30
CA LEU A 207 19.42 17.39 -10.00
C LEU A 207 18.83 18.39 -11.01
N ARG A 208 18.73 18.03 -12.29
CA ARG A 208 17.94 18.75 -13.29
C ARG A 208 16.62 18.04 -13.50
N THR A 209 15.54 18.79 -13.42
CA THR A 209 14.18 18.28 -13.66
C THR A 209 13.90 18.32 -15.19
N ASP A 210 14.41 17.32 -15.90
CA ASP A 210 14.23 17.21 -17.35
C ASP A 210 12.83 16.74 -17.77
N THR A 211 12.02 16.25 -16.83
CA THR A 211 10.59 15.93 -16.97
C THR A 211 9.81 16.71 -15.94
N MET A 212 8.82 17.48 -16.40
CA MET A 212 7.88 18.22 -15.57
C MET A 212 6.49 18.03 -16.16
N ILE A 213 5.62 17.32 -15.44
CA ILE A 213 4.26 17.01 -15.89
C ILE A 213 3.29 17.35 -14.75
N LEU A 214 2.31 18.20 -15.01
CA LEU A 214 1.18 18.39 -14.13
C LEU A 214 0.16 17.30 -14.43
N VAL A 215 -0.27 16.61 -13.38
CA VAL A 215 -1.39 15.67 -13.40
C VAL A 215 -2.51 16.31 -12.62
N THR A 216 -3.57 16.71 -13.30
CA THR A 216 -4.76 17.31 -12.68
C THR A 216 -5.90 16.31 -12.69
N ILE A 217 -6.54 16.13 -11.54
CA ILE A 217 -7.59 15.16 -11.29
C ILE A 217 -8.82 15.91 -10.84
N HIS A 218 -9.92 15.78 -11.58
CA HIS A 218 -11.19 16.32 -11.12
C HIS A 218 -11.74 15.40 -10.03
N GLU A 219 -11.91 15.93 -8.81
CA GLU A 219 -12.18 15.12 -7.62
C GLU A 219 -13.52 14.39 -7.68
N GLU A 220 -14.55 15.02 -8.24
CA GLU A 220 -15.90 14.45 -8.32
C GLU A 220 -16.01 13.35 -9.38
N SER A 221 -15.50 13.58 -10.60
CA SER A 221 -15.59 12.61 -11.70
C SER A 221 -14.46 11.59 -11.71
N GLY A 222 -13.34 11.88 -11.05
CA GLY A 222 -12.12 11.07 -11.11
C GLY A 222 -11.36 11.14 -12.44
N ARG A 223 -11.76 12.01 -13.37
CA ARG A 223 -11.10 12.21 -14.66
C ARG A 223 -9.76 12.88 -14.48
N ILE A 224 -8.80 12.48 -15.33
CA ILE A 224 -7.41 12.89 -15.22
C ILE A 224 -6.97 13.56 -16.53
N ALA A 225 -6.26 14.67 -16.41
CA ALA A 225 -5.53 15.27 -17.52
C ALA A 225 -4.05 15.44 -17.19
N MET A 226 -3.20 15.39 -18.21
CA MET A 226 -1.75 15.61 -18.10
C MET A 226 -1.31 16.81 -18.94
N ILE A 227 -0.47 17.65 -18.34
CA ILE A 227 0.12 18.82 -18.99
C ILE A 227 1.65 18.72 -18.89
N SER A 228 2.32 18.51 -20.01
CA SER A 228 3.79 18.53 -20.01
C SER A 228 4.34 19.94 -20.14
N ILE A 229 5.21 20.32 -19.21
CA ILE A 229 5.92 21.61 -19.21
C ILE A 229 7.29 21.40 -19.84
N PRO A 230 7.62 22.13 -20.93
CA PRO A 230 8.92 22.01 -21.56
C PRO A 230 10.03 22.49 -20.60
N ARG A 231 11.05 21.72 -20.44
CA ARG A 231 12.21 22.07 -19.62
C ARG A 231 12.92 23.35 -20.05
N ASN A 232 12.77 23.73 -21.32
CA ASN A 232 13.33 24.93 -21.92
C ASN A 232 12.35 26.13 -21.91
N MET A 233 11.35 26.12 -21.02
CA MET A 233 10.50 27.28 -20.81
C MET A 233 11.28 28.37 -20.08
N TYR A 234 11.16 29.60 -20.58
CA TYR A 234 11.86 30.77 -20.05
C TYR A 234 10.92 31.66 -19.21
N LYS A 235 11.54 32.61 -18.48
CA LYS A 235 10.84 33.70 -17.77
C LYS A 235 9.81 33.23 -16.73
N MET A 236 10.04 32.07 -16.11
CA MET A 236 9.19 31.63 -15.02
C MET A 236 9.09 32.70 -13.94
N GLN A 237 7.87 33.07 -13.57
CA GLN A 237 7.57 34.07 -12.55
C GLN A 237 7.39 33.41 -11.20
N PHE A 238 7.55 34.19 -10.13
CA PHE A 238 7.36 33.71 -8.76
C PHE A 238 6.42 34.62 -7.98
N PRO A 239 5.76 34.12 -6.93
CA PRO A 239 4.88 34.91 -6.08
C PRO A 239 5.60 36.16 -5.53
N PRO A 240 4.97 37.32 -5.55
CA PRO A 240 5.51 38.55 -4.99
C PRO A 240 5.93 38.37 -3.53
N GLY A 241 7.13 38.84 -3.20
CA GLY A 241 7.70 38.71 -1.84
C GLY A 241 8.46 37.40 -1.58
N SER A 242 8.38 36.41 -2.49
CA SER A 242 9.24 35.23 -2.38
C SER A 242 10.73 35.59 -2.65
N ALA A 243 11.66 34.75 -2.14
CA ALA A 243 13.07 34.96 -2.36
C ALA A 243 13.42 34.96 -3.86
N MET A 244 12.83 34.03 -4.63
CA MET A 244 13.03 33.95 -6.08
C MET A 244 12.44 35.15 -6.83
N ALA A 245 11.29 35.70 -6.39
CA ALA A 245 10.72 36.91 -7.00
C ALA A 245 11.58 38.16 -6.71
N ASN A 246 12.19 38.25 -5.52
CA ASN A 246 13.08 39.32 -5.14
C ASN A 246 14.40 39.27 -5.93
N GLU A 247 14.94 38.06 -6.13
CA GLU A 247 16.16 37.83 -6.93
C GLU A 247 15.92 38.06 -8.44
N PHE A 248 14.76 37.60 -8.93
CA PHE A 248 14.40 37.66 -10.36
C PHE A 248 13.06 38.41 -10.61
N PRO A 249 13.01 39.72 -10.39
CA PRO A 249 11.75 40.49 -10.49
C PRO A 249 11.17 40.55 -11.92
N LYS A 250 11.94 40.14 -12.94
CA LYS A 250 11.51 40.05 -14.35
C LYS A 250 11.28 38.60 -14.81
N GLY A 251 11.25 37.67 -13.87
CA GLY A 251 11.22 36.24 -14.13
C GLY A 251 12.61 35.62 -14.21
N PHE A 252 12.64 34.30 -14.02
CA PHE A 252 13.89 33.53 -14.02
C PHE A 252 14.57 33.62 -15.39
N PRO A 253 15.86 33.99 -15.44
CA PRO A 253 16.53 34.32 -16.70
C PRO A 253 17.02 33.10 -17.50
N GLU A 254 16.91 31.92 -16.92
CA GLU A 254 17.34 30.65 -17.54
C GLU A 254 16.13 29.72 -17.79
N LEU A 255 16.43 28.48 -18.18
CA LEU A 255 15.43 27.43 -18.45
C LEU A 255 14.71 27.00 -17.16
N ALA A 256 13.47 26.61 -17.25
CA ALA A 256 12.70 26.15 -16.09
C ALA A 256 13.37 25.01 -15.34
N ASN A 257 14.03 24.06 -16.03
CA ASN A 257 14.75 22.96 -15.39
C ASN A 257 16.04 23.39 -14.66
N ALA A 258 16.46 24.65 -14.78
CA ALA A 258 17.58 25.20 -14.04
C ALA A 258 17.15 25.81 -12.68
N ILE A 259 15.84 25.97 -12.42
CA ILE A 259 15.34 26.49 -11.14
C ILE A 259 15.73 25.56 -10.00
N TYR A 260 15.52 24.25 -10.13
CA TYR A 260 15.85 23.26 -9.11
C TYR A 260 17.33 23.34 -8.70
N PRO A 261 18.33 23.15 -9.60
CA PRO A 261 19.73 23.24 -9.25
C PRO A 261 20.15 24.65 -8.81
N TYR A 262 19.47 25.70 -9.28
CA TYR A 262 19.73 27.06 -8.80
C TYR A 262 19.43 27.19 -7.30
N VAL A 263 18.24 26.80 -6.89
CA VAL A 263 17.83 26.83 -5.46
C VAL A 263 18.73 25.92 -4.62
N PHE A 264 19.09 24.74 -5.13
CA PHE A 264 20.01 23.82 -4.44
C PHE A 264 21.38 24.43 -4.15
N THR A 265 21.88 25.27 -5.05
CA THR A 265 23.22 25.89 -4.91
C THR A 265 23.21 27.23 -4.16
N HIS A 266 22.02 27.77 -3.84
CA HIS A 266 21.85 29.04 -3.14
C HIS A 266 21.13 28.82 -1.79
N GLU A 267 21.93 28.53 -0.76
CA GLU A 267 21.44 28.13 0.56
C GLU A 267 20.51 29.18 1.18
N GLU A 268 20.78 30.48 0.99
CA GLU A 268 19.94 31.58 1.48
C GLU A 268 18.55 31.60 0.84
N ILE A 269 18.42 31.18 -0.44
CA ILE A 269 17.15 31.04 -1.13
C ILE A 269 16.47 29.75 -0.71
N SER A 270 17.20 28.62 -0.73
CA SER A 270 16.71 27.30 -0.32
C SER A 270 16.11 27.34 1.09
N ALA A 271 16.77 28.03 2.04
CA ALA A 271 16.30 28.16 3.41
C ALA A 271 14.89 28.80 3.53
N THR A 272 14.48 29.61 2.56
CA THR A 272 13.13 30.24 2.54
C THR A 272 12.02 29.28 2.12
N TYR A 273 12.35 28.15 1.50
CA TYR A 273 11.45 27.12 1.02
C TYR A 273 11.44 25.86 1.90
N VAL A 274 12.20 25.84 3.00
CA VAL A 274 12.21 24.71 3.93
C VAL A 274 10.85 24.52 4.58
N ARG A 275 10.25 23.33 4.41
CA ARG A 275 8.99 22.92 5.04
C ARG A 275 9.10 21.46 5.47
N GLY A 276 9.34 21.23 6.76
CA GLY A 276 9.59 19.87 7.26
C GLY A 276 10.71 19.16 6.50
N ASP A 277 10.46 17.92 6.10
CA ASP A 277 11.41 17.08 5.37
C ASP A 277 11.27 17.17 3.83
N LEU A 278 10.47 18.13 3.33
CA LEU A 278 10.27 18.32 1.90
C LEU A 278 11.51 18.93 1.22
N GLN A 279 11.61 18.68 -0.08
CA GLN A 279 12.70 19.23 -0.90
C GLN A 279 12.46 20.73 -1.21
N PRO A 280 13.23 21.67 -0.66
CA PRO A 280 13.03 23.11 -0.89
C PRO A 280 13.06 23.48 -2.37
N GLU A 281 13.89 22.82 -3.15
CA GLU A 281 14.07 23.04 -4.58
C GLU A 281 12.81 22.66 -5.37
N ALA A 282 12.15 21.56 -4.97
CA ALA A 282 10.88 21.13 -5.59
C ALA A 282 9.76 22.10 -5.24
N ILE A 283 9.70 22.59 -4.00
CA ILE A 283 8.73 23.61 -3.57
C ILE A 283 8.92 24.91 -4.33
N ALA A 284 10.16 25.38 -4.48
CA ALA A 284 10.45 26.59 -5.25
C ALA A 284 10.04 26.46 -6.72
N LEU A 285 10.33 25.31 -7.35
CA LEU A 285 9.94 25.02 -8.73
C LEU A 285 8.39 24.97 -8.86
N ALA A 286 7.71 24.25 -7.97
CA ALA A 286 6.25 24.16 -7.94
C ALA A 286 5.63 25.55 -7.75
N SER A 287 6.17 26.38 -6.86
CA SER A 287 5.73 27.76 -6.63
C SER A 287 5.87 28.63 -7.89
N GLY A 288 6.98 28.50 -8.62
CA GLY A 288 7.21 29.20 -9.88
C GLY A 288 6.24 28.77 -10.99
N ILE A 289 5.99 27.46 -11.13
CA ILE A 289 5.02 26.90 -12.09
C ILE A 289 3.61 27.37 -11.73
N SER A 290 3.20 27.18 -10.48
CA SER A 290 1.88 27.58 -9.97
C SER A 290 1.59 29.06 -10.24
N TYR A 291 2.51 29.94 -9.87
CA TYR A 291 2.33 31.38 -10.06
C TYR A 291 2.36 31.79 -11.54
N SER A 292 3.27 31.24 -12.33
CA SER A 292 3.39 31.58 -13.76
C SER A 292 2.19 31.15 -14.58
N MET A 293 1.61 30.00 -14.26
CA MET A 293 0.54 29.36 -15.04
C MET A 293 -0.84 29.55 -14.41
N ASN A 294 -0.92 30.23 -13.26
CA ASN A 294 -2.13 30.44 -12.47
C ASN A 294 -2.88 29.13 -12.19
N ILE A 295 -2.15 28.09 -11.77
CA ILE A 295 -2.70 26.78 -11.38
C ILE A 295 -2.28 26.45 -9.96
N THR A 296 -3.20 25.96 -9.14
CA THR A 296 -2.85 25.43 -7.82
C THR A 296 -2.12 24.09 -8.00
N ILE A 297 -0.99 23.93 -7.33
CA ILE A 297 -0.24 22.66 -7.25
C ILE A 297 -0.31 22.20 -5.80
N ASP A 298 -1.02 21.12 -5.56
CA ASP A 298 -1.24 20.58 -4.23
C ASP A 298 -0.02 19.79 -3.75
N ASP A 299 0.54 18.97 -4.65
CA ASP A 299 1.63 18.07 -4.33
C ASP A 299 2.67 17.96 -5.42
N TYR A 300 3.82 17.41 -5.06
CA TYR A 300 4.82 16.94 -6.03
C TYR A 300 5.22 15.49 -5.79
N VAL A 301 5.67 14.84 -6.85
CA VAL A 301 6.37 13.55 -6.82
C VAL A 301 7.63 13.70 -7.65
N LEU A 302 8.77 13.55 -7.03
CA LEU A 302 10.09 13.57 -7.67
C LEU A 302 10.64 12.15 -7.72
N VAL A 303 10.98 11.69 -8.93
CA VAL A 303 11.55 10.36 -9.18
C VAL A 303 12.89 10.52 -9.89
N ASN A 304 13.94 9.88 -9.40
CA ASN A 304 15.23 9.84 -10.11
C ASN A 304 15.25 8.72 -11.16
N MET A 305 16.25 8.73 -12.04
CA MET A 305 16.36 7.75 -13.12
C MET A 305 16.43 6.30 -12.63
N GLN A 306 17.13 6.05 -11.52
CA GLN A 306 17.24 4.72 -10.95
C GLN A 306 15.88 4.24 -10.43
N GLY A 307 15.17 5.10 -9.72
CA GLY A 307 13.83 4.78 -9.22
C GLY A 307 12.83 4.50 -10.31
N PHE A 308 12.84 5.29 -11.38
CA PHE A 308 12.00 5.04 -12.52
C PHE A 308 12.23 3.62 -13.09
N LEU A 309 13.48 3.25 -13.32
CA LEU A 309 13.86 1.94 -13.84
C LEU A 309 13.37 0.80 -12.91
N GLU A 310 13.67 0.92 -11.62
CA GLU A 310 13.32 -0.09 -10.61
C GLU A 310 11.81 -0.22 -10.40
N ILE A 311 11.06 0.90 -10.47
CA ILE A 311 9.60 0.90 -10.38
C ILE A 311 9.01 0.14 -11.58
N ILE A 312 9.47 0.40 -12.79
CA ILE A 312 8.99 -0.33 -13.99
C ILE A 312 9.29 -1.82 -13.89
N ASP A 313 10.50 -2.20 -13.45
CA ASP A 313 10.86 -3.61 -13.26
C ASP A 313 10.00 -4.28 -12.18
N ALA A 314 9.73 -3.58 -11.08
CA ALA A 314 8.86 -4.06 -10.01
C ALA A 314 7.40 -4.23 -10.47
N LEU A 315 6.92 -3.38 -11.39
CA LEU A 315 5.62 -3.53 -12.04
C LEU A 315 5.59 -4.70 -13.04
N GLY A 316 6.75 -5.26 -13.40
CA GLY A 316 6.88 -6.35 -14.37
C GLY A 316 7.00 -5.88 -15.82
N GLY A 317 7.44 -4.65 -15.99
CA GLY A 317 7.57 -3.99 -17.29
C GLY A 317 6.36 -3.14 -17.66
N VAL A 318 6.45 -2.43 -18.76
CA VAL A 318 5.37 -1.63 -19.35
C VAL A 318 5.19 -1.99 -20.82
N THR A 319 3.95 -2.17 -21.27
CA THR A 319 3.61 -2.54 -22.64
C THR A 319 3.00 -1.36 -23.39
N LEU A 320 3.54 -1.07 -24.56
CA LEU A 320 3.05 -0.04 -25.49
C LEU A 320 2.96 -0.63 -26.91
N THR A 321 2.06 -0.09 -27.72
CA THR A 321 2.04 -0.32 -29.18
C THR A 321 2.70 0.85 -29.87
N LEU A 322 3.76 0.59 -30.62
CA LEU A 322 4.49 1.57 -31.40
C LEU A 322 4.12 1.45 -32.87
N ASP A 323 3.73 2.55 -33.50
CA ASP A 323 3.36 2.57 -34.91
C ASP A 323 4.59 2.44 -35.81
N GLU A 324 5.73 2.97 -35.36
CA GLU A 324 6.98 3.02 -36.10
C GLU A 324 8.16 2.50 -35.26
N GLU A 325 9.23 2.11 -35.96
CA GLU A 325 10.50 1.77 -35.33
C GLU A 325 11.12 3.01 -34.69
N LEU A 326 11.41 2.94 -33.38
CA LEU A 326 12.06 4.02 -32.63
C LEU A 326 13.54 3.71 -32.41
N PRO A 327 14.47 4.54 -32.92
CA PRO A 327 15.85 4.45 -32.57
C PRO A 327 16.07 4.76 -31.08
N MET A 328 16.78 3.90 -30.38
CA MET A 328 17.06 4.07 -28.96
C MET A 328 18.30 4.96 -28.74
N PRO A 329 18.47 5.55 -27.53
CA PRO A 329 19.67 6.30 -27.20
C PRO A 329 20.92 5.45 -27.41
N GLY A 330 21.97 6.04 -27.97
CA GLY A 330 23.25 5.35 -28.15
C GLY A 330 23.85 4.87 -26.83
N ASN A 331 24.41 3.67 -26.86
CA ASN A 331 25.10 3.10 -25.70
C ASN A 331 26.44 3.81 -25.46
N ILE A 332 26.73 4.15 -24.21
CA ILE A 332 28.03 4.68 -23.80
C ILE A 332 28.94 3.48 -23.48
N PRO A 333 30.13 3.36 -24.10
CA PRO A 333 31.05 2.29 -23.76
C PRO A 333 31.36 2.23 -22.27
N GLY A 334 31.19 1.05 -21.68
CA GLY A 334 31.41 0.83 -20.22
C GLY A 334 30.25 1.25 -19.30
N ALA A 335 29.15 1.79 -19.84
CA ALA A 335 27.95 2.05 -19.06
C ALA A 335 27.27 0.71 -18.68
N LYS A 336 26.67 0.67 -17.48
CA LYS A 336 25.89 -0.52 -17.04
C LYS A 336 24.61 -0.68 -17.84
N THR A 337 24.01 0.43 -18.26
CA THR A 337 22.78 0.45 -19.04
C THR A 337 23.09 0.29 -20.53
N GLN A 338 22.53 -0.74 -21.15
CA GLN A 338 22.66 -1.01 -22.57
C GLN A 338 21.25 -1.05 -23.17
N TYR A 339 21.02 -0.28 -24.23
CA TYR A 339 19.76 -0.26 -24.95
C TYR A 339 19.83 -1.10 -26.23
N PRO A 340 18.73 -1.74 -26.68
CA PRO A 340 18.65 -2.24 -28.04
C PRO A 340 18.81 -1.06 -29.01
N PRO A 341 19.32 -1.27 -30.24
CA PRO A 341 19.47 -0.16 -31.18
C PRO A 341 18.15 0.47 -31.60
N PHE A 342 17.07 -0.33 -31.66
CA PHE A 342 15.72 0.05 -32.02
C PHE A 342 14.70 -0.73 -31.20
N ILE A 343 13.48 -0.18 -31.09
CA ILE A 343 12.29 -0.87 -30.56
C ILE A 343 11.10 -0.62 -31.48
N GLY A 344 10.15 -1.56 -31.52
CA GLY A 344 8.98 -1.52 -32.42
C GLY A 344 9.31 -1.89 -33.87
N PRO A 345 8.39 -1.67 -34.79
CA PRO A 345 6.97 -1.35 -34.56
C PRO A 345 6.19 -2.53 -33.95
N GLY A 346 4.95 -2.28 -33.50
CA GLY A 346 4.07 -3.25 -32.89
C GLY A 346 4.04 -3.19 -31.38
N GLU A 347 3.46 -4.21 -30.75
CA GLU A 347 3.39 -4.32 -29.29
C GLU A 347 4.77 -4.64 -28.69
N VAL A 348 5.24 -3.77 -27.79
CA VAL A 348 6.54 -3.88 -27.13
C VAL A 348 6.35 -3.83 -25.63
N THR A 349 6.77 -4.89 -24.93
CA THR A 349 6.90 -4.88 -23.47
C THR A 349 8.32 -4.48 -23.11
N MET A 350 8.45 -3.39 -22.38
CA MET A 350 9.72 -2.79 -21.97
C MET A 350 10.01 -3.07 -20.50
N ASP A 351 11.20 -3.56 -20.19
CA ASP A 351 11.75 -3.52 -18.83
C ASP A 351 12.11 -2.08 -18.43
N GLY A 352 12.50 -1.85 -17.18
CA GLY A 352 12.85 -0.52 -16.70
C GLY A 352 13.96 0.15 -17.50
N THR A 353 14.97 -0.61 -17.94
CA THR A 353 16.06 -0.11 -18.77
C THR A 353 15.55 0.38 -20.12
N THR A 354 14.77 -0.44 -20.81
CA THR A 354 14.22 -0.12 -22.13
C THR A 354 13.22 1.04 -22.04
N ALA A 355 12.35 1.04 -21.02
CA ALA A 355 11.39 2.13 -20.77
C ALA A 355 12.10 3.47 -20.49
N LEU A 356 13.21 3.45 -19.72
CA LEU A 356 14.03 4.65 -19.51
C LEU A 356 14.67 5.13 -20.82
N GLY A 357 15.13 4.21 -21.66
CA GLY A 357 15.64 4.52 -23.01
C GLY A 357 14.57 5.17 -23.89
N TYR A 358 13.37 4.60 -23.90
CA TYR A 358 12.20 5.12 -24.60
C TYR A 358 11.86 6.56 -24.16
N ALA A 359 11.74 6.78 -22.84
CA ALA A 359 11.45 8.08 -22.25
C ALA A 359 12.52 9.14 -22.52
N ARG A 360 13.76 8.75 -22.85
CA ARG A 360 14.90 9.63 -23.07
C ARG A 360 15.31 9.76 -24.53
N SER A 361 14.81 8.90 -25.42
CA SER A 361 15.20 8.93 -26.82
C SER A 361 14.90 10.29 -27.45
N ARG A 362 15.85 10.79 -28.23
CA ARG A 362 15.75 11.96 -29.11
C ARG A 362 16.16 11.61 -30.53
N SER A 363 16.40 10.32 -30.79
CA SER A 363 16.87 9.84 -32.08
C SER A 363 15.73 9.97 -33.10
N GLY A 364 15.96 10.78 -34.11
CA GLY A 364 14.98 11.05 -35.17
C GLY A 364 13.86 12.05 -34.82
N ASP A 365 13.89 12.66 -33.60
CA ASP A 365 12.81 13.52 -33.13
C ASP A 365 13.33 14.68 -32.26
N SER A 366 12.42 15.61 -31.98
CA SER A 366 12.67 16.79 -31.14
C SER A 366 12.57 16.48 -29.63
N ASP A 367 12.95 17.44 -28.80
CA ASP A 367 12.72 17.37 -27.35
C ASP A 367 11.21 17.28 -27.04
N TYR A 368 10.36 17.76 -27.91
CA TYR A 368 8.91 17.72 -27.79
C TYR A 368 8.32 16.32 -28.04
N GLY A 369 8.88 15.56 -29.00
CA GLY A 369 8.50 14.17 -29.17
C GLY A 369 8.88 13.30 -27.96
N ARG A 370 10.02 13.58 -27.34
CA ARG A 370 10.36 12.98 -26.04
C ARG A 370 9.28 13.22 -24.97
N MET A 371 8.75 14.45 -24.87
CA MET A 371 7.68 14.77 -23.92
C MET A 371 6.37 14.00 -24.25
N GLY A 372 6.06 13.80 -25.52
CA GLY A 372 4.95 12.92 -25.95
C GLY A 372 5.12 11.51 -25.42
N ARG A 373 6.28 10.90 -25.68
CA ARG A 373 6.61 9.54 -25.20
C ARG A 373 6.55 9.39 -23.69
N GLN A 374 6.92 10.42 -22.95
CA GLN A 374 6.81 10.41 -21.47
C GLN A 374 5.34 10.35 -21.02
N ARG A 375 4.43 11.08 -21.70
CA ARG A 375 3.00 10.99 -21.40
C ARG A 375 2.39 9.65 -21.80
N GLU A 376 2.74 9.13 -22.98
CA GLU A 376 2.31 7.80 -23.44
C GLU A 376 2.72 6.70 -22.45
N LEU A 377 3.96 6.77 -21.97
CA LEU A 377 4.48 5.83 -20.97
C LEU A 377 3.71 5.92 -19.65
N LEU A 378 3.43 7.13 -19.15
CA LEU A 378 2.65 7.31 -17.94
C LEU A 378 1.21 6.80 -18.11
N THR A 379 0.61 7.02 -19.29
CA THR A 379 -0.72 6.49 -19.62
C THR A 379 -0.72 4.96 -19.62
N ALA A 380 0.29 4.34 -20.20
CA ALA A 380 0.43 2.88 -20.20
C ALA A 380 0.64 2.33 -18.80
N ILE A 381 1.47 2.97 -17.97
CA ILE A 381 1.66 2.58 -16.57
C ILE A 381 0.33 2.67 -15.81
N ALA A 382 -0.41 3.77 -15.95
CA ALA A 382 -1.71 3.96 -15.29
C ALA A 382 -2.71 2.87 -15.69
N SER A 383 -2.79 2.54 -16.99
CA SER A 383 -3.67 1.48 -17.51
C SER A 383 -3.27 0.08 -17.04
N GLN A 384 -1.97 -0.18 -16.84
CA GLN A 384 -1.49 -1.47 -16.33
C GLN A 384 -1.69 -1.64 -14.82
N VAL A 385 -1.79 -0.54 -14.06
CA VAL A 385 -2.16 -0.57 -12.65
C VAL A 385 -3.61 -1.00 -12.48
N GLU A 386 -4.48 -0.67 -13.45
CA GLU A 386 -5.85 -1.15 -13.53
C GLU A 386 -5.88 -2.68 -13.61
N GLY A 387 -6.53 -3.33 -12.64
CA GLY A 387 -6.68 -4.79 -12.61
C GLY A 387 -5.42 -5.60 -12.32
N SER A 388 -4.27 -4.98 -12.10
CA SER A 388 -3.04 -5.69 -11.74
C SER A 388 -3.01 -6.12 -10.28
N ASP A 389 -2.31 -7.24 -9.99
CA ASP A 389 -2.01 -7.67 -8.62
C ASP A 389 -0.80 -6.90 -8.06
N ILE A 390 -0.91 -5.56 -8.08
CA ILE A 390 0.15 -4.65 -7.60
C ILE A 390 0.49 -4.89 -6.13
N LEU A 391 -0.48 -5.44 -5.37
CA LEU A 391 -0.32 -5.71 -3.95
C LEU A 391 0.72 -6.78 -3.66
N SER A 392 0.86 -7.78 -4.52
CA SER A 392 1.88 -8.81 -4.38
C SER A 392 3.29 -8.24 -4.58
N ARG A 393 3.40 -7.13 -5.31
CA ARG A 393 4.65 -6.43 -5.66
C ARG A 393 4.94 -5.24 -4.75
N PHE A 394 3.95 -4.82 -3.96
CA PHE A 394 4.01 -3.63 -3.10
C PHE A 394 5.21 -3.60 -2.13
N PRO A 395 5.60 -4.70 -1.45
CA PRO A 395 6.76 -4.67 -0.57
C PRO A 395 8.08 -4.30 -1.27
N ASN A 396 8.24 -4.71 -2.53
CA ASN A 396 9.43 -4.35 -3.31
C ASN A 396 9.37 -2.88 -3.77
N LEU A 397 8.18 -2.40 -4.15
CA LEU A 397 7.97 -1.00 -4.54
C LEU A 397 8.28 -0.04 -3.39
N THR A 398 7.83 -0.32 -2.17
CA THR A 398 8.07 0.56 -1.03
C THR A 398 9.55 0.68 -0.68
N GLU A 399 10.31 -0.41 -0.77
CA GLU A 399 11.76 -0.35 -0.55
C GLU A 399 12.48 0.49 -1.60
N ILE A 400 12.08 0.36 -2.88
CA ILE A 400 12.60 1.17 -3.99
C ILE A 400 12.28 2.65 -3.76
N MET A 401 11.03 2.98 -3.44
CA MET A 401 10.55 4.36 -3.24
C MET A 401 11.36 5.09 -2.17
N ARG A 402 11.77 4.43 -1.10
CA ARG A 402 12.55 5.00 0.01
C ARG A 402 13.78 5.78 -0.47
N TRP A 403 14.48 5.28 -1.47
CA TRP A 403 15.76 5.83 -1.94
C TRP A 403 15.65 6.61 -3.24
N THR A 404 14.53 6.49 -3.94
CA THR A 404 14.39 6.96 -5.32
C THR A 404 13.23 7.92 -5.54
N VAL A 405 12.33 8.05 -4.57
CA VAL A 405 11.17 8.94 -4.61
C VAL A 405 11.25 9.95 -3.47
N ARG A 406 10.86 11.21 -3.78
CA ARG A 406 10.58 12.25 -2.80
C ARG A 406 9.23 12.84 -3.14
N THR A 407 8.36 12.99 -2.17
CA THR A 407 7.00 13.48 -2.40
C THR A 407 6.48 14.28 -1.22
N SER A 408 5.56 15.20 -1.50
CA SER A 408 4.76 15.88 -0.47
C SER A 408 3.46 15.13 -0.16
N LEU A 409 3.08 14.15 -0.99
CA LEU A 409 1.89 13.33 -0.73
C LEU A 409 1.99 12.62 0.61
N SER A 410 0.89 12.57 1.34
CA SER A 410 0.72 11.62 2.43
C SER A 410 0.51 10.20 1.91
N ALA A 411 0.77 9.20 2.75
CA ALA A 411 0.50 7.80 2.41
C ALA A 411 -0.99 7.56 2.06
N GLY A 412 -1.91 8.26 2.73
CA GLY A 412 -3.34 8.20 2.46
C GLY A 412 -3.72 8.76 1.09
N GLU A 413 -3.16 9.91 0.70
CA GLU A 413 -3.39 10.51 -0.63
C GLU A 413 -2.83 9.63 -1.74
N PHE A 414 -1.61 9.11 -1.57
CA PHE A 414 -1.01 8.18 -2.52
C PHE A 414 -1.88 6.92 -2.68
N SER A 415 -2.36 6.35 -1.57
CA SER A 415 -3.26 5.21 -1.60
C SER A 415 -4.56 5.50 -2.34
N SER A 416 -5.17 6.65 -2.06
CA SER A 416 -6.39 7.09 -2.74
C SER A 416 -6.19 7.22 -4.25
N LEU A 417 -5.03 7.75 -4.67
CA LEU A 417 -4.66 7.86 -6.07
C LEU A 417 -4.53 6.48 -6.74
N VAL A 418 -3.82 5.55 -6.11
CA VAL A 418 -3.68 4.17 -6.59
C VAL A 418 -5.03 3.46 -6.68
N ASP A 419 -5.89 3.61 -5.67
CA ASP A 419 -7.21 2.99 -5.66
C ASP A 419 -8.13 3.56 -6.75
N ARG A 420 -8.03 4.87 -7.06
CA ARG A 420 -8.72 5.51 -8.19
C ARG A 420 -8.27 4.90 -9.53
N LEU A 421 -6.96 4.77 -9.77
CA LEU A 421 -6.43 4.13 -10.97
C LEU A 421 -6.88 2.67 -11.09
N ARG A 422 -6.89 1.91 -9.99
CA ARG A 422 -7.37 0.53 -9.96
C ARG A 422 -8.87 0.40 -10.21
N SER A 423 -9.64 1.40 -9.88
CA SER A 423 -11.11 1.43 -10.12
C SER A 423 -11.49 1.87 -11.54
N GLY A 424 -10.51 2.07 -12.42
CA GLY A 424 -10.73 2.41 -13.83
C GLY A 424 -10.65 3.91 -14.13
N ALA A 425 -10.06 4.72 -13.24
CA ALA A 425 -9.73 6.09 -13.60
C ALA A 425 -8.65 6.07 -14.69
N SER A 426 -8.94 6.71 -15.81
CA SER A 426 -8.05 6.79 -16.96
C SER A 426 -7.61 8.22 -17.21
N ILE A 427 -6.47 8.38 -17.90
CA ILE A 427 -6.03 9.66 -18.39
C ILE A 427 -6.87 10.00 -19.61
N ASN A 428 -7.72 11.02 -19.48
CA ASN A 428 -8.71 11.42 -20.48
C ASN A 428 -8.11 12.38 -21.50
N GLU A 429 -7.27 13.31 -21.03
CA GLU A 429 -6.68 14.34 -21.85
C GLU A 429 -5.18 14.47 -21.58
N SER A 430 -4.43 14.87 -22.62
CA SER A 430 -2.97 14.99 -22.52
C SER A 430 -2.43 16.04 -23.49
N VAL A 431 -1.80 17.09 -22.99
CA VAL A 431 -1.26 18.17 -23.81
C VAL A 431 0.18 18.53 -23.44
N GLY A 432 0.94 19.01 -24.42
CA GLY A 432 2.25 19.63 -24.21
C GLY A 432 2.20 21.14 -24.41
N LEU A 433 2.81 21.92 -23.54
CA LEU A 433 2.98 23.37 -23.69
C LEU A 433 4.09 23.67 -24.73
N ILE A 434 3.87 23.26 -25.97
CA ILE A 434 4.85 23.27 -27.06
C ILE A 434 4.28 23.94 -28.33
N PRO A 435 5.12 24.35 -29.31
CA PRO A 435 4.64 24.83 -30.60
C PRO A 435 3.75 23.81 -31.32
N PRO A 436 2.72 24.22 -32.04
CA PRO A 436 2.35 25.62 -32.30
C PRO A 436 1.54 26.30 -31.16
N LEU A 437 1.08 25.56 -30.15
CA LEU A 437 0.23 26.09 -29.08
C LEU A 437 0.96 27.15 -28.24
N ILE A 438 2.14 26.82 -27.76
CA ILE A 438 2.95 27.68 -26.88
C ILE A 438 4.38 27.76 -27.40
N ASN A 439 4.98 28.95 -27.35
CA ASN A 439 6.41 29.13 -27.59
C ASN A 439 7.19 29.14 -26.26
N PRO A 440 7.90 28.08 -25.86
CA PRO A 440 8.60 28.03 -24.58
C PRO A 440 9.73 29.07 -24.46
N GLY A 441 10.35 29.48 -25.55
CA GLY A 441 11.43 30.47 -25.56
C GLY A 441 10.93 31.89 -25.26
N ASN A 442 9.64 32.18 -25.48
CA ASN A 442 9.00 33.43 -25.13
C ASN A 442 7.52 33.16 -24.77
N PRO A 443 7.26 32.53 -23.63
CA PRO A 443 5.92 32.11 -23.26
C PRO A 443 5.00 33.28 -23.01
N ASN A 444 3.76 33.17 -23.48
CA ASN A 444 2.65 34.00 -23.03
C ASN A 444 1.91 33.22 -21.93
N PHE A 445 2.12 33.59 -20.69
CA PHE A 445 1.51 32.86 -19.56
C PHE A 445 -0.02 33.01 -19.52
N THR A 446 -0.59 34.06 -20.07
CA THR A 446 -2.05 34.18 -20.21
C THR A 446 -2.62 33.11 -21.15
N ASP A 447 -1.97 32.86 -22.29
CA ASP A 447 -2.38 31.79 -23.21
C ASP A 447 -2.24 30.42 -22.57
N ILE A 448 -1.21 30.21 -21.75
CA ILE A 448 -1.01 28.97 -20.98
C ILE A 448 -2.14 28.80 -19.97
N THR A 449 -2.48 29.84 -19.19
CA THR A 449 -3.59 29.79 -18.24
C THR A 449 -4.91 29.44 -18.96
N ASN A 450 -5.23 30.12 -20.05
CA ASN A 450 -6.45 29.82 -20.82
C ASN A 450 -6.49 28.38 -21.34
N LEU A 451 -5.35 27.83 -21.75
CA LEU A 451 -5.25 26.44 -22.20
C LEU A 451 -5.47 25.47 -21.04
N ILE A 452 -4.90 25.74 -19.88
CA ILE A 452 -5.09 24.94 -18.67
C ILE A 452 -6.54 24.96 -18.22
N ASP A 453 -7.18 26.16 -18.19
CA ASP A 453 -8.58 26.32 -17.83
C ASP A 453 -9.50 25.53 -18.79
N ALA A 454 -9.20 25.57 -20.10
CA ALA A 454 -9.94 24.79 -21.09
C ALA A 454 -9.77 23.29 -20.89
N LEU A 455 -8.58 22.84 -20.52
CA LEU A 455 -8.30 21.43 -20.22
C LEU A 455 -9.01 20.97 -18.94
N GLN A 456 -8.97 21.76 -17.89
CA GLN A 456 -9.71 21.48 -16.66
C GLN A 456 -11.22 21.45 -16.90
N ALA A 457 -11.74 22.39 -17.71
CA ALA A 457 -13.14 22.37 -18.09
C ALA A 457 -13.53 21.12 -18.88
N SER A 458 -12.66 20.63 -19.78
CA SER A 458 -12.95 19.41 -20.55
C SER A 458 -13.12 18.18 -19.68
N ILE A 459 -12.27 18.00 -18.65
CA ILE A 459 -12.38 16.84 -17.75
C ILE A 459 -13.45 17.03 -16.67
N ARG A 460 -13.83 18.28 -16.32
CA ARG A 460 -14.93 18.57 -15.39
C ARG A 460 -16.28 18.34 -16.05
N ASP A 461 -16.48 18.93 -17.24
CA ASP A 461 -17.78 19.07 -17.89
C ASP A 461 -18.02 17.98 -18.96
N ASP A 462 -17.07 17.06 -19.17
CA ASP A 462 -17.12 15.99 -20.16
C ASP A 462 -17.31 16.51 -21.61
N VAL A 463 -16.53 17.50 -21.96
CA VAL A 463 -16.55 18.11 -23.30
C VAL A 463 -15.22 17.94 -24.00
N ASP A 464 -15.24 17.98 -25.32
CA ASP A 464 -14.03 17.84 -26.14
C ASP A 464 -13.02 18.96 -25.81
N PHE A 465 -11.75 18.58 -25.64
CA PHE A 465 -10.67 19.53 -25.45
C PHE A 465 -10.36 20.23 -26.79
N PRO A 466 -10.49 21.53 -26.90
CA PRO A 466 -10.42 22.23 -28.19
C PRO A 466 -9.02 22.26 -28.82
N TYR A 467 -8.00 21.79 -28.12
CA TYR A 467 -6.60 21.78 -28.57
C TYR A 467 -6.02 20.34 -28.62
N ALA A 468 -6.88 19.29 -28.59
CA ALA A 468 -6.48 17.90 -28.69
C ALA A 468 -5.88 17.53 -30.05
#